data_4ea6ba9ff43574cbb0eff79c89cf8f9f
#
_entry.id   4ea6ba9ff43574cbb0eff79c89cf8f9f
#
_cell.length_a   1.000
_cell.length_b   1.000
_cell.length_c   1.000
_cell.angle_alpha   90.00
_cell.angle_beta   90.00
_cell.angle_gamma   90.00
#
_symmetry.space_group_name_H-M   'P 1'
#
loop_
_entity.id
_entity.type
_entity.pdbx_description
1 polymer ?
#
loop_
_entity_poly.entity_id
_entity_poly.type
_entity_poly.pdbx_seq_one_letter_code
_entity_poly.pdbx_strand_id
1 'polypeptide(L)'
;LFRSQLEPAISAKILNLVNSAYFGLTQKVASIQTACSLLGQDQVREVLTMAAVSNLMEKKLTGYDVDAKQLWRHSLAVAFGSNIIARKAHPALEGEIFTAGLIHDVGKTILDKQVYDRRDSFETFVGEGEETFLNAEREILGFDHAEIAFEFCVKWNIPEEQAQAIRYHHCPSQSQESISAHIIHVADCMAMNNDLGYGIDCGLYQTEQGAREFLNLKEEDDVEIMNEVMKAVQESEQEIA
;
A
#
# COMPACT_ATOMS: atom_id res chain seq x y z
N LEU A 1 -13.85 -9.38 -27.61
CA LEU A 1 -13.92 -7.98 -28.08
C LEU A 1 -13.97 -7.08 -26.84
N PHE A 2 -12.81 -6.77 -26.29
CA PHE A 2 -12.69 -5.76 -25.24
C PHE A 2 -12.92 -4.38 -25.85
N ARG A 3 -14.15 -3.89 -25.79
CA ARG A 3 -14.47 -2.47 -25.86
C ARG A 3 -14.61 -1.95 -24.44
N SER A 4 -13.54 -1.94 -23.67
CA SER A 4 -13.42 -0.96 -22.59
C SER A 4 -13.00 0.34 -23.25
N GLN A 5 -13.93 1.26 -23.44
CA GLN A 5 -13.60 2.67 -23.56
C GLN A 5 -13.10 3.08 -22.16
N LEU A 6 -11.83 2.74 -21.86
CA LEU A 6 -11.12 3.35 -20.75
C LEU A 6 -11.18 4.85 -21.00
N GLU A 7 -11.59 5.60 -19.99
CA GLU A 7 -11.55 7.05 -20.09
C GLU A 7 -10.14 7.47 -20.55
N PRO A 8 -10.00 8.46 -21.44
CA PRO A 8 -8.69 8.85 -21.97
C PRO A 8 -7.66 9.13 -20.89
N ALA A 9 -8.09 9.65 -19.73
CA ALA A 9 -7.22 9.91 -18.59
C ALA A 9 -6.63 8.63 -17.98
N ILE A 10 -7.42 7.57 -17.82
CA ILE A 10 -6.96 6.27 -17.30
C ILE A 10 -5.99 5.63 -18.30
N SER A 11 -6.29 5.70 -19.60
CA SER A 11 -5.39 5.17 -20.64
C SER A 11 -4.03 5.88 -20.64
N ALA A 12 -4.04 7.20 -20.53
CA ALA A 12 -2.81 7.99 -20.42
C ALA A 12 -2.01 7.62 -19.14
N LYS A 13 -2.69 7.48 -18.00
CA LYS A 13 -2.06 7.09 -16.73
C LYS A 13 -1.43 5.70 -16.81
N ILE A 14 -2.13 4.72 -17.39
CA ILE A 14 -1.58 3.38 -17.63
C ILE A 14 -0.31 3.47 -18.49
N LEU A 15 -0.33 4.21 -19.59
CA LEU A 15 0.84 4.32 -20.48
C LEU A 15 2.01 5.06 -19.81
N ASN A 16 1.74 6.07 -19.00
CA ASN A 16 2.77 6.73 -18.22
C ASN A 16 3.42 5.76 -17.23
N LEU A 17 2.62 5.03 -16.44
CA LEU A 17 3.12 4.03 -15.50
C LEU A 17 3.97 2.96 -16.19
N VAL A 18 3.46 2.38 -17.29
CA VAL A 18 4.20 1.37 -18.08
C VAL A 18 5.55 1.88 -18.58
N ASN A 19 5.61 3.15 -18.96
CA ASN A 19 6.84 3.77 -19.47
C ASN A 19 7.77 4.25 -18.35
N SER A 20 7.39 4.09 -17.07
CA SER A 20 8.27 4.41 -15.95
C SER A 20 9.51 3.49 -15.95
N ALA A 21 10.60 3.98 -15.40
CA ALA A 21 11.84 3.21 -15.30
C ALA A 21 11.68 1.95 -14.43
N TYR A 22 10.69 1.92 -13.52
CA TYR A 22 10.37 0.75 -12.70
C TYR A 22 10.11 -0.51 -13.53
N PHE A 23 9.35 -0.40 -14.64
CA PHE A 23 9.06 -1.56 -15.50
C PHE A 23 10.20 -1.92 -16.47
N GLY A 24 11.27 -1.14 -16.52
CA GLY A 24 12.51 -1.46 -17.22
C GLY A 24 12.39 -1.64 -18.72
N LEU A 25 11.33 -1.11 -19.36
CA LEU A 25 11.14 -1.23 -20.79
C LEU A 25 12.19 -0.41 -21.56
N THR A 26 12.86 -1.03 -22.53
CA THR A 26 13.92 -0.40 -23.33
C THR A 26 13.41 0.60 -24.36
N GLN A 27 12.10 0.58 -24.66
CA GLN A 27 11.44 1.45 -25.64
C GLN A 27 10.12 1.96 -25.11
N LYS A 28 9.78 3.20 -25.42
CA LYS A 28 8.46 3.77 -25.05
C LYS A 28 7.32 3.01 -25.72
N VAL A 29 6.33 2.67 -24.90
CA VAL A 29 5.12 1.97 -25.30
C VAL A 29 4.01 2.99 -25.52
N ALA A 30 3.39 2.96 -26.71
CA ALA A 30 2.35 3.90 -27.11
C ALA A 30 0.93 3.28 -27.10
N SER A 31 0.80 1.99 -26.77
CA SER A 31 -0.50 1.33 -26.68
C SER A 31 -0.59 0.34 -25.52
N ILE A 32 -1.77 0.23 -24.91
CA ILE A 32 -2.03 -0.73 -23.84
C ILE A 32 -1.83 -2.17 -24.34
N GLN A 33 -2.17 -2.47 -25.58
CA GLN A 33 -1.98 -3.81 -26.17
C GLN A 33 -0.49 -4.18 -26.21
N THR A 34 0.37 -3.23 -26.62
CA THR A 34 1.82 -3.43 -26.60
C THR A 34 2.33 -3.61 -25.17
N ALA A 35 1.83 -2.79 -24.22
CA ALA A 35 2.15 -2.93 -22.82
C ALA A 35 1.85 -4.33 -22.29
N CYS A 36 0.64 -4.82 -22.50
CA CYS A 36 0.23 -6.18 -22.10
C CYS A 36 1.09 -7.29 -22.71
N SER A 37 1.59 -7.08 -23.93
CA SER A 37 2.44 -8.07 -24.60
C SER A 37 3.87 -8.11 -24.08
N LEU A 38 4.37 -7.01 -23.51
CA LEU A 38 5.75 -6.86 -23.03
C LEU A 38 5.91 -7.16 -21.54
N LEU A 39 4.91 -6.78 -20.72
CA LEU A 39 5.01 -6.81 -19.24
C LEU A 39 4.57 -8.18 -18.74
N GLY A 40 4.04 -9.09 -19.20
CA GLY A 40 3.48 -10.27 -18.52
C GLY A 40 2.29 -9.95 -17.60
N GLN A 41 1.65 -10.99 -17.07
CA GLN A 41 0.37 -10.84 -16.38
C GLN A 41 0.48 -10.08 -15.04
N ASP A 42 1.52 -10.32 -14.29
CA ASP A 42 1.67 -9.74 -12.94
C ASP A 42 1.94 -8.23 -13.02
N GLN A 43 2.88 -7.81 -13.87
CA GLN A 43 3.16 -6.39 -14.08
C GLN A 43 1.97 -5.64 -14.70
N VAL A 44 1.20 -6.28 -15.58
CA VAL A 44 -0.06 -5.70 -16.10
C VAL A 44 -1.06 -5.50 -14.95
N ARG A 45 -1.18 -6.46 -14.04
CA ARG A 45 -2.04 -6.34 -12.86
C ARG A 45 -1.60 -5.18 -11.97
N GLU A 46 -0.31 -5.05 -11.69
CA GLU A 46 0.27 -3.93 -10.93
C GLU A 46 -0.11 -2.58 -11.54
N VAL A 47 0.18 -2.38 -12.82
CA VAL A 47 -0.14 -1.12 -13.53
C VAL A 47 -1.62 -0.81 -13.48
N LEU A 48 -2.49 -1.79 -13.71
CA LEU A 48 -3.94 -1.59 -13.70
C LEU A 48 -4.43 -1.22 -12.30
N THR A 49 -3.90 -1.87 -11.27
CA THR A 49 -4.24 -1.53 -9.88
C THR A 49 -3.78 -0.13 -9.52
N MET A 50 -2.53 0.22 -9.83
CA MET A 50 -2.01 1.58 -9.63
C MET A 50 -2.90 2.63 -10.31
N ALA A 51 -3.24 2.43 -11.57
CA ALA A 51 -4.09 3.37 -12.32
C ALA A 51 -5.52 3.49 -11.75
N ALA A 52 -6.08 2.37 -11.24
CA ALA A 52 -7.43 2.34 -10.71
C ALA A 52 -7.55 3.06 -9.35
N VAL A 53 -6.58 2.87 -8.45
CA VAL A 53 -6.69 3.37 -7.06
C VAL A 53 -6.04 4.73 -6.86
N SER A 54 -5.11 5.15 -7.72
CA SER A 54 -4.35 6.38 -7.54
C SER A 54 -5.21 7.62 -7.32
N ASN A 55 -6.26 7.82 -8.13
CA ASN A 55 -7.17 8.96 -7.98
C ASN A 55 -7.90 9.01 -6.63
N LEU A 56 -8.08 7.86 -5.99
CA LEU A 56 -8.66 7.76 -4.65
C LEU A 56 -7.63 8.14 -3.59
N MET A 57 -6.42 7.63 -3.73
CA MET A 57 -5.36 7.71 -2.71
C MET A 57 -4.48 8.96 -2.81
N GLU A 58 -4.57 9.72 -3.91
CA GLU A 58 -3.86 11.01 -4.08
C GLU A 58 -4.55 12.20 -3.40
N LYS A 59 -5.72 11.99 -2.79
CA LYS A 59 -6.49 13.05 -2.13
C LYS A 59 -5.89 13.39 -0.77
N LYS A 60 -6.10 14.66 -0.35
CA LYS A 60 -5.86 15.04 1.03
C LYS A 60 -6.84 14.33 1.96
N LEU A 61 -6.35 13.76 3.05
CA LEU A 61 -7.15 13.18 4.12
C LEU A 61 -7.08 14.10 5.35
N THR A 62 -8.11 14.91 5.50
CA THR A 62 -8.12 15.96 6.53
C THR A 62 -8.29 15.38 7.93
N GLY A 63 -9.00 14.27 8.08
CA GLY A 63 -9.18 13.59 9.36
C GLY A 63 -7.90 12.97 9.89
N TYR A 64 -7.04 12.49 8.99
CA TYR A 64 -5.75 11.86 9.32
C TYR A 64 -4.56 12.82 9.28
N ASP A 65 -4.79 14.12 8.99
CA ASP A 65 -3.72 15.11 8.78
C ASP A 65 -2.69 14.67 7.73
N VAL A 66 -3.17 14.09 6.63
CA VAL A 66 -2.37 13.57 5.53
C VAL A 66 -2.54 14.46 4.31
N ASP A 67 -1.46 15.08 3.86
CA ASP A 67 -1.49 15.94 2.68
C ASP A 67 -1.69 15.13 1.38
N ALA A 68 -2.13 15.83 0.35
CA ALA A 68 -2.36 15.23 -0.95
C ALA A 68 -1.10 14.48 -1.44
N LYS A 69 -1.29 13.31 -2.01
CA LYS A 69 -0.25 12.40 -2.50
C LYS A 69 0.58 11.66 -1.43
N GLN A 70 0.53 12.03 -0.15
CA GLN A 70 1.32 11.33 0.88
C GLN A 70 0.86 9.88 1.07
N LEU A 71 -0.46 9.65 1.17
CA LEU A 71 -1.00 8.28 1.24
C LEU A 71 -0.60 7.46 0.01
N TRP A 72 -0.68 8.05 -1.18
CA TRP A 72 -0.28 7.41 -2.42
C TRP A 72 1.20 7.00 -2.39
N ARG A 73 2.07 7.93 -2.01
CA ARG A 73 3.52 7.68 -1.91
C ARG A 73 3.86 6.56 -0.94
N HIS A 74 3.24 6.59 0.23
CA HIS A 74 3.37 5.53 1.23
C HIS A 74 2.90 4.18 0.68
N SER A 75 1.72 4.14 0.10
CA SER A 75 1.14 2.91 -0.46
C SER A 75 2.00 2.32 -1.60
N LEU A 76 2.62 3.17 -2.41
CA LEU A 76 3.62 2.71 -3.39
C LEU A 76 4.83 2.09 -2.69
N ALA A 77 5.34 2.73 -1.63
CA ALA A 77 6.48 2.21 -0.88
C ALA A 77 6.18 0.84 -0.27
N VAL A 78 4.99 0.68 0.33
CA VAL A 78 4.55 -0.60 0.90
C VAL A 78 4.34 -1.66 -0.19
N ALA A 79 3.78 -1.29 -1.35
CA ALA A 79 3.59 -2.21 -2.48
C ALA A 79 4.94 -2.72 -3.03
N PHE A 80 5.87 -1.82 -3.33
CA PHE A 80 7.21 -2.19 -3.79
C PHE A 80 7.99 -2.95 -2.72
N GLY A 81 7.93 -2.49 -1.46
CA GLY A 81 8.54 -3.17 -0.33
C GLY A 81 8.04 -4.60 -0.17
N SER A 82 6.73 -4.78 -0.26
CA SER A 82 6.11 -6.11 -0.21
C SER A 82 6.61 -7.02 -1.33
N ASN A 83 6.69 -6.54 -2.56
CA ASN A 83 7.24 -7.32 -3.68
C ASN A 83 8.72 -7.69 -3.48
N ILE A 84 9.54 -6.73 -3.03
CA ILE A 84 10.97 -6.96 -2.80
C ILE A 84 11.17 -7.97 -1.67
N ILE A 85 10.42 -7.85 -0.57
CA ILE A 85 10.45 -8.80 0.54
C ILE A 85 9.97 -10.18 0.07
N ALA A 86 8.86 -10.25 -0.69
CA ALA A 86 8.36 -11.51 -1.24
C ALA A 86 9.41 -12.19 -2.12
N ARG A 87 10.01 -11.47 -3.05
CA ARG A 87 11.09 -11.99 -3.92
C ARG A 87 12.23 -12.61 -3.11
N LYS A 88 12.57 -12.03 -1.97
CA LYS A 88 13.66 -12.50 -1.10
C LYS A 88 13.25 -13.68 -0.21
N ALA A 89 12.08 -13.61 0.42
CA ALA A 89 11.64 -14.55 1.44
C ALA A 89 10.68 -15.63 0.91
N HIS A 90 9.76 -15.28 0.03
CA HIS A 90 8.70 -16.13 -0.51
C HIS A 90 8.41 -15.83 -1.98
N PRO A 91 9.30 -16.20 -2.92
CA PRO A 91 9.23 -15.81 -4.34
C PRO A 91 7.90 -16.14 -5.04
N ALA A 92 7.16 -17.14 -4.54
CA ALA A 92 5.86 -17.50 -5.09
C ALA A 92 4.78 -16.43 -4.92
N LEU A 93 4.98 -15.48 -4.00
CA LEU A 93 4.06 -14.36 -3.74
C LEU A 93 4.45 -13.08 -4.48
N GLU A 94 5.62 -13.06 -5.15
CA GLU A 94 6.03 -11.90 -5.94
C GLU A 94 4.99 -11.58 -7.01
N GLY A 95 4.67 -10.31 -7.19
CA GLY A 95 3.62 -9.82 -8.10
C GLY A 95 2.18 -9.95 -7.56
N GLU A 96 1.87 -10.98 -6.76
CA GLU A 96 0.54 -11.09 -6.14
C GLU A 96 0.38 -10.16 -4.94
N ILE A 97 1.43 -10.03 -4.12
CA ILE A 97 1.42 -9.23 -2.90
C ILE A 97 1.39 -7.71 -3.17
N PHE A 98 1.85 -7.27 -4.34
CA PHE A 98 1.89 -5.85 -4.70
C PHE A 98 0.53 -5.18 -4.54
N THR A 99 -0.52 -5.80 -5.06
CA THR A 99 -1.89 -5.26 -4.96
C THR A 99 -2.31 -5.06 -3.51
N ALA A 100 -2.06 -6.04 -2.66
CA ALA A 100 -2.42 -5.97 -1.25
C ALA A 100 -1.63 -4.86 -0.53
N GLY A 101 -0.33 -4.76 -0.76
CA GLY A 101 0.51 -3.67 -0.23
C GLY A 101 0.05 -2.29 -0.72
N LEU A 102 -0.38 -2.17 -1.98
CA LEU A 102 -0.83 -0.89 -2.53
C LEU A 102 -2.14 -0.39 -1.90
N ILE A 103 -3.04 -1.28 -1.53
CA ILE A 103 -4.38 -0.89 -1.03
C ILE A 103 -4.57 -1.16 0.47
N HIS A 104 -3.50 -1.54 1.21
CA HIS A 104 -3.62 -1.89 2.63
C HIS A 104 -4.31 -0.79 3.45
N ASP A 105 -4.03 0.46 3.14
CA ASP A 105 -4.51 1.66 3.82
C ASP A 105 -5.73 2.33 3.14
N VAL A 106 -6.34 1.70 2.14
CA VAL A 106 -7.50 2.28 1.43
C VAL A 106 -8.66 2.62 2.36
N GLY A 107 -8.78 1.93 3.49
CA GLY A 107 -9.78 2.20 4.54
C GLY A 107 -9.70 3.62 5.09
N LYS A 108 -8.51 4.21 5.20
CA LYS A 108 -8.32 5.61 5.63
C LYS A 108 -9.06 6.59 4.71
N THR A 109 -9.09 6.34 3.41
CA THR A 109 -9.84 7.19 2.46
C THR A 109 -11.34 7.13 2.67
N ILE A 110 -11.85 6.02 3.19
CA ILE A 110 -13.27 5.79 3.47
C ILE A 110 -13.65 6.40 4.82
N LEU A 111 -12.75 6.31 5.81
CA LEU A 111 -12.97 6.81 7.16
C LEU A 111 -12.69 8.30 7.35
N ASP A 112 -11.95 8.94 6.45
CA ASP A 112 -11.45 10.32 6.59
C ASP A 112 -12.50 11.30 7.11
N LYS A 113 -13.68 11.28 6.52
CA LYS A 113 -14.77 12.17 6.97
C LYS A 113 -15.24 11.85 8.39
N GLN A 114 -15.32 10.59 8.77
CA GLN A 114 -15.79 10.17 10.10
C GLN A 114 -14.77 10.54 11.18
N VAL A 115 -13.49 10.42 10.87
CA VAL A 115 -12.39 10.85 11.72
C VAL A 115 -12.42 12.38 11.86
N TYR A 116 -12.53 13.10 10.75
CA TYR A 116 -12.64 14.57 10.77
C TYR A 116 -13.82 15.07 11.60
N ASP A 117 -14.99 14.47 11.45
CA ASP A 117 -16.19 14.86 12.18
C ASP A 117 -16.05 14.59 13.72
N ARG A 118 -15.07 13.78 14.16
CA ARG A 118 -14.79 13.44 15.56
C ARG A 118 -13.35 13.81 16.00
N ARG A 119 -12.68 14.69 15.27
CA ARG A 119 -11.26 15.03 15.50
C ARG A 119 -10.94 15.38 16.95
N ASP A 120 -11.83 16.13 17.65
CA ASP A 120 -11.59 16.52 19.03
C ASP A 120 -11.48 15.30 19.96
N SER A 121 -12.24 14.23 19.69
CA SER A 121 -12.15 12.95 20.42
C SER A 121 -10.86 12.22 20.10
N PHE A 122 -10.45 12.20 18.82
CA PHE A 122 -9.19 11.59 18.38
C PHE A 122 -7.98 12.32 18.98
N GLU A 123 -7.95 13.66 18.92
CA GLU A 123 -6.90 14.49 19.50
C GLU A 123 -6.76 14.26 21.01
N THR A 124 -7.89 14.17 21.73
CA THR A 124 -7.90 13.88 23.16
C THR A 124 -7.34 12.50 23.44
N PHE A 125 -7.79 11.46 22.71
CA PHE A 125 -7.40 10.08 22.94
C PHE A 125 -5.89 9.86 22.68
N VAL A 126 -5.38 10.36 21.56
CA VAL A 126 -3.96 10.24 21.19
C VAL A 126 -3.08 11.14 22.08
N GLY A 127 -3.57 12.32 22.48
CA GLY A 127 -2.82 13.26 23.29
C GLY A 127 -2.67 12.90 24.78
N GLU A 128 -3.54 12.04 25.32
CA GLU A 128 -3.55 11.62 26.71
C GLU A 128 -2.62 10.43 27.03
N GLY A 129 -2.03 9.79 26.00
CA GLY A 129 -1.26 8.60 26.22
C GLY A 129 -0.31 8.20 25.11
N GLU A 130 0.26 7.03 25.26
CA GLU A 130 1.10 6.33 24.28
C GLU A 130 0.25 5.51 23.29
N GLU A 131 -1.01 5.93 23.07
CA GLU A 131 -1.97 5.20 22.25
C GLU A 131 -1.81 5.52 20.77
N THR A 132 -1.93 4.49 19.94
CA THR A 132 -1.85 4.63 18.48
C THR A 132 -3.17 5.17 17.91
N PHE A 133 -3.11 5.76 16.72
CA PHE A 133 -4.30 6.19 16.00
C PHE A 133 -5.23 5.01 15.66
N LEU A 134 -4.65 3.82 15.43
CA LEU A 134 -5.39 2.57 15.25
C LEU A 134 -6.28 2.24 16.46
N ASN A 135 -5.74 2.41 17.68
CA ASN A 135 -6.52 2.21 18.91
C ASN A 135 -7.61 3.27 19.07
N ALA A 136 -7.33 4.51 18.66
CA ALA A 136 -8.33 5.57 18.62
C ALA A 136 -9.48 5.25 17.65
N GLU A 137 -9.20 4.73 16.47
CA GLU A 137 -10.22 4.26 15.52
C GLU A 137 -11.13 3.21 16.17
N ARG A 138 -10.55 2.18 16.76
CA ARG A 138 -11.32 1.10 17.44
C ARG A 138 -12.19 1.60 18.58
N GLU A 139 -11.65 2.48 19.42
CA GLU A 139 -12.37 3.00 20.58
C GLU A 139 -13.48 3.98 20.17
N ILE A 140 -13.19 4.90 19.22
CA ILE A 140 -14.10 6.00 18.87
C ILE A 140 -15.11 5.59 17.79
N LEU A 141 -14.69 4.77 16.82
CA LEU A 141 -15.53 4.36 15.68
C LEU A 141 -16.10 2.95 15.86
N GLY A 142 -15.45 2.08 16.67
CA GLY A 142 -15.83 0.67 16.85
C GLY A 142 -15.20 -0.27 15.82
N PHE A 143 -14.35 0.24 14.92
CA PHE A 143 -13.61 -0.48 13.89
C PHE A 143 -12.42 0.36 13.42
N ASP A 144 -11.45 -0.27 12.77
CA ASP A 144 -10.27 0.40 12.25
C ASP A 144 -10.22 0.42 10.71
N HIS A 145 -9.23 1.17 10.17
CA HIS A 145 -9.05 1.30 8.71
C HIS A 145 -8.67 -0.02 8.05
N ALA A 146 -7.99 -0.95 8.72
CA ALA A 146 -7.63 -2.24 8.17
C ALA A 146 -8.88 -3.15 8.00
N GLU A 147 -9.82 -3.11 8.96
CA GLU A 147 -11.11 -3.78 8.84
C GLU A 147 -11.95 -3.20 7.70
N ILE A 148 -11.97 -1.88 7.54
CA ILE A 148 -12.68 -1.22 6.43
C ILE A 148 -12.02 -1.52 5.08
N ALA A 149 -10.69 -1.60 5.03
CA ALA A 149 -9.97 -2.04 3.83
C ALA A 149 -10.29 -3.50 3.48
N PHE A 150 -10.43 -4.38 4.47
CA PHE A 150 -10.90 -5.75 4.26
C PHE A 150 -12.31 -5.77 3.62
N GLU A 151 -13.28 -5.04 4.17
CA GLU A 151 -14.63 -4.95 3.62
C GLU A 151 -14.65 -4.37 2.19
N PHE A 152 -13.78 -3.39 1.92
CA PHE A 152 -13.56 -2.89 0.57
C PHE A 152 -13.09 -4.01 -0.36
N CYS A 153 -12.11 -4.81 0.05
CA CYS A 153 -11.58 -5.93 -0.73
C CYS A 153 -12.67 -6.98 -1.02
N VAL A 154 -13.46 -7.35 -0.04
CA VAL A 154 -14.58 -8.29 -0.20
C VAL A 154 -15.58 -7.78 -1.24
N LYS A 155 -15.96 -6.50 -1.15
CA LYS A 155 -16.90 -5.86 -2.07
C LYS A 155 -16.37 -5.81 -3.51
N TRP A 156 -15.04 -5.71 -3.68
CA TRP A 156 -14.38 -5.62 -4.98
C TRP A 156 -13.89 -6.98 -5.50
N ASN A 157 -14.25 -8.07 -4.82
CA ASN A 157 -13.86 -9.44 -5.15
C ASN A 157 -12.32 -9.61 -5.26
N ILE A 158 -11.57 -8.92 -4.40
CA ILE A 158 -10.15 -9.18 -4.19
C ILE A 158 -10.03 -10.57 -3.56
N PRO A 159 -9.03 -11.39 -3.92
CA PRO A 159 -8.85 -12.71 -3.34
C PRO A 159 -8.82 -12.67 -1.81
N GLU A 160 -9.47 -13.65 -1.17
CA GLU A 160 -9.64 -13.68 0.28
C GLU A 160 -8.31 -13.64 1.03
N GLU A 161 -7.29 -14.33 0.54
CA GLU A 161 -5.95 -14.32 1.13
C GLU A 161 -5.36 -12.90 1.19
N GLN A 162 -5.48 -12.14 0.11
CA GLN A 162 -5.02 -10.75 0.07
C GLN A 162 -5.86 -9.84 0.99
N ALA A 163 -7.17 -10.03 1.01
CA ALA A 163 -8.07 -9.29 1.90
C ALA A 163 -7.73 -9.55 3.38
N GLN A 164 -7.48 -10.81 3.76
CA GLN A 164 -7.07 -11.18 5.11
C GLN A 164 -5.69 -10.62 5.47
N ALA A 165 -4.74 -10.62 4.52
CA ALA A 165 -3.44 -10.01 4.74
C ALA A 165 -3.55 -8.51 5.05
N ILE A 166 -4.42 -7.80 4.33
CA ILE A 166 -4.74 -6.39 4.57
C ILE A 166 -5.38 -6.21 5.95
N ARG A 167 -6.34 -7.04 6.32
CA ARG A 167 -7.00 -6.96 7.62
C ARG A 167 -6.04 -7.03 8.79
N TYR A 168 -5.01 -7.86 8.67
CA TYR A 168 -4.08 -8.16 9.76
C TYR A 168 -2.71 -7.49 9.60
N HIS A 169 -2.56 -6.51 8.71
CA HIS A 169 -1.26 -5.89 8.47
C HIS A 169 -0.68 -5.15 9.69
N HIS A 170 -1.50 -4.73 10.66
CA HIS A 170 -1.01 -4.19 11.94
C HIS A 170 -0.72 -5.24 13.00
N CYS A 171 -1.34 -6.41 12.93
CA CYS A 171 -1.20 -7.50 13.90
C CYS A 171 -1.07 -8.84 13.18
N PRO A 172 0.03 -9.11 12.44
CA PRO A 172 0.17 -10.29 11.61
C PRO A 172 0.16 -11.60 12.40
N SER A 173 0.51 -11.61 13.69
CA SER A 173 0.39 -12.78 14.56
C SER A 173 -1.06 -13.29 14.71
N GLN A 174 -2.05 -12.42 14.49
CA GLN A 174 -3.47 -12.78 14.54
C GLN A 174 -4.01 -13.37 13.22
N SER A 175 -3.19 -13.40 12.17
CA SER A 175 -3.57 -13.80 10.81
C SER A 175 -3.49 -15.31 10.55
N GLN A 176 -3.37 -16.17 11.59
CA GLN A 176 -3.17 -17.62 11.43
C GLN A 176 -1.94 -17.97 10.54
N GLU A 177 -0.83 -17.30 10.79
CA GLU A 177 0.46 -17.50 10.09
C GLU A 177 0.43 -17.06 8.59
N SER A 178 -0.38 -16.08 8.22
CA SER A 178 -0.39 -15.53 6.87
C SER A 178 0.96 -14.87 6.53
N ILE A 179 1.69 -15.45 5.59
CA ILE A 179 2.97 -14.92 5.09
C ILE A 179 2.74 -13.53 4.50
N SER A 180 1.65 -13.35 3.74
CA SER A 180 1.28 -12.07 3.11
C SER A 180 1.05 -10.97 4.15
N ALA A 181 0.39 -11.27 5.28
CA ALA A 181 0.19 -10.30 6.36
C ALA A 181 1.52 -9.86 6.98
N HIS A 182 2.44 -10.79 7.23
CA HIS A 182 3.77 -10.48 7.75
C HIS A 182 4.61 -9.65 6.76
N ILE A 183 4.52 -9.95 5.46
CA ILE A 183 5.23 -9.19 4.43
C ILE A 183 4.74 -7.75 4.40
N ILE A 184 3.42 -7.52 4.34
CA ILE A 184 2.85 -6.17 4.31
C ILE A 184 3.21 -5.42 5.59
N HIS A 185 3.08 -6.06 6.75
CA HIS A 185 3.44 -5.47 8.05
C HIS A 185 4.88 -4.97 8.08
N VAL A 186 5.84 -5.82 7.68
CA VAL A 186 7.26 -5.43 7.69
C VAL A 186 7.53 -4.33 6.68
N ALA A 187 6.93 -4.39 5.47
CA ALA A 187 7.07 -3.36 4.45
C ALA A 187 6.51 -2.00 4.91
N ASP A 188 5.35 -2.01 5.57
CA ASP A 188 4.70 -0.83 6.14
C ASP A 188 5.58 -0.19 7.23
N CYS A 189 6.01 -0.96 8.23
CA CYS A 189 6.91 -0.48 9.27
C CYS A 189 8.23 0.06 8.70
N MET A 190 8.80 -0.58 7.69
CA MET A 190 10.01 -0.09 7.02
C MET A 190 9.75 1.24 6.31
N ALA A 191 8.63 1.40 5.60
CA ALA A 191 8.26 2.64 4.95
C ALA A 191 8.06 3.77 5.97
N MET A 192 7.34 3.52 7.06
CA MET A 192 7.12 4.47 8.15
C MET A 192 8.42 4.95 8.79
N ASN A 193 9.41 4.06 8.97
CA ASN A 193 10.69 4.38 9.60
C ASN A 193 11.71 5.04 8.66
N ASN A 194 11.42 5.19 7.37
CA ASN A 194 12.32 5.73 6.35
C ASN A 194 11.73 6.92 5.58
N ASP A 195 11.04 7.84 6.26
CA ASP A 195 10.47 9.07 5.69
C ASP A 195 9.47 8.85 4.53
N LEU A 196 8.96 7.64 4.39
CA LEU A 196 7.86 7.29 3.48
C LEU A 196 6.55 7.06 4.25
N GLY A 197 6.53 7.41 5.54
CA GLY A 197 5.35 7.49 6.38
C GLY A 197 4.64 8.84 6.26
N TYR A 198 3.50 8.97 6.95
CA TYR A 198 2.66 10.17 6.94
C TYR A 198 1.73 10.22 8.16
N GLY A 199 1.21 11.43 8.46
CA GLY A 199 0.20 11.65 9.49
C GLY A 199 0.73 11.61 10.92
N ILE A 200 -0.19 11.61 11.87
CA ILE A 200 0.06 11.72 13.31
C ILE A 200 0.79 10.48 13.85
N ASP A 201 0.60 9.33 13.22
CA ASP A 201 1.13 8.03 13.65
C ASP A 201 2.58 7.75 13.23
N CYS A 202 3.20 8.65 12.48
CA CYS A 202 4.55 8.43 11.97
C CYS A 202 5.53 8.18 13.13
N GLY A 203 6.12 6.97 13.17
CA GLY A 203 7.06 6.57 14.22
C GLY A 203 6.44 5.88 15.46
N LEU A 204 5.12 5.76 15.56
CA LEU A 204 4.46 5.04 16.65
C LEU A 204 4.31 3.55 16.38
N TYR A 205 4.29 3.12 15.11
CA TYR A 205 4.19 1.71 14.75
C TYR A 205 5.56 1.05 14.80
N GLN A 206 5.66 0.03 15.65
CA GLN A 206 6.83 -0.83 15.72
C GLN A 206 6.53 -2.15 15.02
N THR A 207 7.55 -2.71 14.38
CA THR A 207 7.45 -4.06 13.83
C THR A 207 7.09 -5.04 14.95
N GLU A 208 6.03 -5.82 14.77
CA GLU A 208 5.60 -6.82 15.74
C GLU A 208 6.72 -7.82 15.99
N GLN A 209 6.93 -8.16 17.29
CA GLN A 209 8.00 -9.07 17.67
C GLN A 209 7.84 -10.42 16.94
N GLY A 210 8.91 -10.88 16.31
CA GLY A 210 8.94 -12.14 15.57
C GLY A 210 8.49 -12.05 14.11
N ALA A 211 7.92 -10.92 13.65
CA ALA A 211 7.45 -10.80 12.27
C ALA A 211 8.60 -10.93 11.26
N ARG A 212 9.77 -10.41 11.59
CA ARG A 212 10.97 -10.50 10.74
C ARG A 212 11.56 -11.92 10.73
N GLU A 213 11.64 -12.52 11.91
CA GLU A 213 12.11 -13.88 12.09
C GLU A 213 11.22 -14.88 11.34
N PHE A 214 9.90 -14.65 11.35
CA PHE A 214 8.94 -15.45 10.59
C PHE A 214 9.23 -15.44 9.09
N LEU A 215 9.69 -14.28 8.56
CA LEU A 215 10.09 -14.13 7.17
C LEU A 215 11.56 -14.46 6.88
N ASN A 216 12.35 -14.87 7.88
CA ASN A 216 13.80 -15.07 7.79
C ASN A 216 14.54 -13.81 7.28
N LEU A 217 14.05 -12.60 7.61
CA LEU A 217 14.66 -11.34 7.24
C LEU A 217 15.66 -10.91 8.31
N LYS A 218 16.84 -10.47 7.88
CA LYS A 218 17.87 -9.92 8.74
C LYS A 218 17.84 -8.40 8.75
N GLU A 219 18.37 -7.77 9.80
CA GLU A 219 18.47 -6.30 9.86
C GLU A 219 19.34 -5.73 8.73
N GLU A 220 20.35 -6.47 8.30
CA GLU A 220 21.23 -6.08 7.19
C GLU A 220 20.51 -6.02 5.82
N ASP A 221 19.34 -6.67 5.68
CA ASP A 221 18.54 -6.63 4.47
C ASP A 221 17.80 -5.28 4.29
N ASP A 222 17.57 -4.54 5.38
CA ASP A 222 16.75 -3.32 5.38
C ASP A 222 17.29 -2.24 4.46
N VAL A 223 18.59 -2.03 4.49
CA VAL A 223 19.24 -0.99 3.67
C VAL A 223 19.09 -1.31 2.19
N GLU A 224 19.26 -2.58 1.81
CA GLU A 224 19.10 -3.03 0.43
C GLU A 224 17.65 -2.87 -0.03
N ILE A 225 16.70 -3.38 0.77
CA ILE A 225 15.26 -3.31 0.48
C ILE A 225 14.82 -1.85 0.34
N MET A 226 15.17 -0.98 1.29
CA MET A 226 14.75 0.42 1.27
C MET A 226 15.37 1.23 0.15
N ASN A 227 16.60 0.94 -0.25
CA ASN A 227 17.21 1.59 -1.42
C ASN A 227 16.45 1.23 -2.72
N GLU A 228 16.06 -0.03 -2.89
CA GLU A 228 15.23 -0.43 -4.04
C GLU A 228 13.84 0.21 -3.98
N VAL A 229 13.20 0.23 -2.80
CA VAL A 229 11.89 0.87 -2.59
C VAL A 229 11.93 2.36 -2.94
N MET A 230 12.89 3.10 -2.38
CA MET A 230 13.00 4.54 -2.63
C MET A 230 13.21 4.85 -4.10
N LYS A 231 14.04 4.06 -4.78
CA LYS A 231 14.25 4.18 -6.22
C LYS A 231 12.95 3.94 -6.99
N ALA A 232 12.23 2.84 -6.71
CA ALA A 232 11.00 2.50 -7.39
C ALA A 232 9.89 3.56 -7.18
N VAL A 233 9.76 4.09 -5.96
CA VAL A 233 8.82 5.18 -5.64
C VAL A 233 9.17 6.44 -6.44
N GLN A 234 10.44 6.86 -6.43
CA GLN A 234 10.88 8.05 -7.14
C GLN A 234 10.65 7.95 -8.66
N GLU A 235 10.96 6.80 -9.25
CA GLU A 235 10.73 6.53 -10.68
C GLU A 235 9.24 6.57 -11.04
N SER A 236 8.38 6.04 -10.16
CA SER A 236 6.92 6.07 -10.37
C SER A 236 6.32 7.47 -10.21
N GLU A 237 6.82 8.29 -9.29
CA GLU A 237 6.33 9.66 -9.07
C GLU A 237 6.66 10.61 -10.23
N GLN A 238 7.82 10.45 -10.88
CA GLN A 238 8.24 11.31 -12.00
C GLN A 238 7.34 11.16 -13.23
N GLU A 239 6.71 10.02 -13.42
CA GLU A 239 5.86 9.74 -14.58
C GLU A 239 4.37 10.07 -14.33
N ILE A 240 3.97 10.27 -13.08
CA ILE A 240 2.58 10.59 -12.70
C ILE A 240 2.37 12.11 -12.57
N ALA A 241 3.45 12.89 -12.40
CA ALA A 241 3.42 14.34 -12.27
C ALA A 241 3.17 15.03 -13.62
#